data_9fabc8799e5c8f7b637e2972b5af821e
#
_entry.id   9fabc8799e5c8f7b637e2972b5af821e
#
_cell.length_a   1.000
_cell.length_b   1.000
_cell.length_c   1.000
_cell.angle_alpha   90.00
_cell.angle_beta   90.00
_cell.angle_gamma   90.00
#
_symmetry.space_group_name_H-M   'P 1'
#
loop_
_entity.id
_entity.type
_entity.pdbx_description
1 polymer ?
#
loop_
_entity_poly.entity_id
_entity_poly.type
_entity_poly.pdbx_seq_one_letter_code
_entity_poly.pdbx_strand_id
1 'polypeptide(L)'
;MTIAKGMLGSAVLLAALSLPLQAAEPVKVGSKIDTEGALLGNIILQVLESHGVKTVNKVQLGTTPVVRGAITSGELDIYPEYTGNGAFFFKDEND
;
A
#
# COMPACT_ATOMS: atom_id res chain seq x y z
N MET A 1 23.42 11.17 39.92
CA MET A 1 22.83 9.86 39.67
C MET A 1 21.50 9.95 38.97
N THR A 2 20.58 10.75 39.44
CA THR A 2 19.29 10.95 38.79
C THR A 2 19.40 11.54 37.39
N ILE A 3 20.34 12.44 37.16
CA ILE A 3 20.57 13.10 35.88
C ILE A 3 21.01 12.07 34.81
N ALA A 4 21.90 11.14 35.19
CA ALA A 4 22.37 10.11 34.29
C ALA A 4 21.25 9.17 33.85
N LYS A 5 20.33 8.83 34.75
CA LYS A 5 19.18 7.99 34.41
C LYS A 5 18.23 8.70 33.44
N GLY A 6 18.03 10.01 33.61
CA GLY A 6 17.21 10.78 32.69
C GLY A 6 17.79 10.87 31.30
N MET A 7 19.12 11.03 31.20
CA MET A 7 19.79 11.07 29.90
C MET A 7 19.72 9.75 29.15
N LEU A 8 19.88 8.64 29.86
CA LEU A 8 19.76 7.31 29.24
C LEU A 8 18.35 7.05 28.73
N GLY A 9 17.32 7.44 29.49
CA GLY A 9 15.95 7.30 29.05
C GLY A 9 15.64 8.08 27.78
N SER A 10 16.15 9.32 27.69
CA SER A 10 15.97 10.15 26.51
C SER A 10 16.66 9.56 25.27
N ALA A 11 17.86 9.03 25.42
CA ALA A 11 18.58 8.42 24.32
C ALA A 11 17.86 7.19 23.77
N VAL A 12 17.32 6.33 24.65
CA VAL A 12 16.56 5.16 24.25
C VAL A 12 15.27 5.56 23.51
N LEU A 13 14.59 6.60 23.98
CA LEU A 13 13.37 7.08 23.33
C LEU A 13 13.64 7.58 21.91
N LEU A 14 14.71 8.33 21.69
CA LEU A 14 15.09 8.81 20.37
C LEU A 14 15.40 7.65 19.42
N ALA A 15 16.11 6.65 19.88
CA ALA A 15 16.42 5.47 19.07
C ALA A 15 15.15 4.73 18.66
N ALA A 16 14.18 4.57 19.57
CA ALA A 16 12.92 3.92 19.28
C ALA A 16 12.09 4.68 18.24
N LEU A 17 12.11 6.02 18.29
CA LEU A 17 11.37 6.85 17.34
C LEU A 17 11.95 6.80 15.93
N SER A 18 13.24 6.57 15.76
CA SER A 18 13.85 6.52 14.42
C SER A 18 13.68 5.17 13.73
N LEU A 19 13.49 4.07 14.46
CA LEU A 19 13.38 2.73 13.87
C LEU A 19 12.21 2.58 12.88
N PRO A 20 10.97 3.05 13.18
CA PRO A 20 9.85 2.89 12.23
C PRO A 20 10.08 3.55 10.89
N LEU A 21 10.80 4.67 10.86
CA LEU A 21 11.08 5.39 9.61
C LEU A 21 11.99 4.61 8.67
N GLN A 22 12.87 3.77 9.22
CA GLN A 22 13.79 2.97 8.44
C GLN A 22 13.16 1.70 7.90
N ALA A 23 12.06 1.25 8.49
CA ALA A 23 11.41 0.02 8.15
C ALA A 23 10.30 0.17 7.11
N ALA A 24 9.95 1.41 6.75
CA ALA A 24 8.86 1.66 5.81
C ALA A 24 9.25 1.30 4.38
N GLU A 25 8.50 0.40 3.76
CA GLU A 25 8.66 0.04 2.37
C GLU A 25 7.70 0.81 1.48
N PRO A 26 8.02 1.01 0.18
CA PRO A 26 7.11 1.65 -0.75
C PRO A 26 5.80 0.87 -0.89
N VAL A 27 4.71 1.61 -1.07
CA VAL A 27 3.39 1.02 -1.34
C VAL A 27 3.29 0.70 -2.83
N LYS A 28 2.98 -0.54 -3.17
CA LYS A 28 2.85 -0.99 -4.56
C LYS A 28 1.40 -0.81 -4.99
N VAL A 29 1.18 0.16 -5.87
CA VAL A 29 -0.15 0.55 -6.34
C VAL A 29 -0.35 0.03 -7.75
N GLY A 30 -1.39 -0.79 -7.92
CA GLY A 30 -1.72 -1.34 -9.23
C GLY A 30 -3.07 -0.85 -9.74
N SER A 31 -3.40 -1.27 -10.93
CA SER A 31 -4.72 -1.13 -11.50
C SER A 31 -4.91 -2.14 -12.61
N LYS A 32 -6.17 -2.31 -13.00
CA LYS A 32 -6.47 -3.11 -14.18
C LYS A 32 -6.11 -2.36 -15.44
N ILE A 33 -6.15 -3.05 -16.56
CA ILE A 33 -5.62 -2.56 -17.84
C ILE A 33 -6.48 -1.45 -18.46
N ASP A 34 -7.72 -1.27 -18.02
CA ASP A 34 -8.64 -0.29 -18.57
C ASP A 34 -8.25 1.15 -18.19
N THR A 35 -8.76 2.10 -18.99
CA THR A 35 -8.46 3.52 -18.82
C THR A 35 -8.95 4.08 -17.48
N GLU A 36 -10.15 3.68 -17.07
CA GLU A 36 -10.71 4.14 -15.80
C GLU A 36 -9.90 3.61 -14.61
N GLY A 37 -9.49 2.34 -14.67
CA GLY A 37 -8.60 1.77 -13.67
C GLY A 37 -7.28 2.51 -13.58
N ALA A 38 -6.72 2.87 -14.73
CA ALA A 38 -5.48 3.66 -14.77
C ALA A 38 -5.65 5.03 -14.11
N LEU A 39 -6.77 5.70 -14.38
CA LEU A 39 -7.08 6.99 -13.77
C LEU A 39 -7.17 6.86 -12.24
N LEU A 40 -7.94 5.88 -11.76
CA LEU A 40 -8.10 5.65 -10.33
C LEU A 40 -6.78 5.27 -9.65
N GLY A 41 -5.98 4.44 -10.30
CA GLY A 41 -4.66 4.06 -9.80
C GLY A 41 -3.73 5.26 -9.69
N ASN A 42 -3.74 6.15 -10.68
CA ASN A 42 -2.94 7.36 -10.63
C ASN A 42 -3.41 8.32 -9.53
N ILE A 43 -4.71 8.40 -9.27
CA ILE A 43 -5.22 9.19 -8.15
C ILE A 43 -4.68 8.64 -6.82
N ILE A 44 -4.70 7.33 -6.64
CA ILE A 44 -4.17 6.69 -5.43
C ILE A 44 -2.68 7.03 -5.27
N LEU A 45 -1.90 6.91 -6.35
CA LEU A 45 -0.48 7.26 -6.33
C LEU A 45 -0.27 8.70 -5.88
N GLN A 46 -1.00 9.64 -6.46
CA GLN A 46 -0.85 11.07 -6.14
C GLN A 46 -1.22 11.37 -4.69
N VAL A 47 -2.29 10.76 -4.19
CA VAL A 47 -2.70 10.97 -2.79
C VAL A 47 -1.63 10.45 -1.84
N LEU A 48 -1.11 9.26 -2.07
CA LEU A 48 -0.07 8.69 -1.22
C LEU A 48 1.21 9.54 -1.26
N GLU A 49 1.64 9.92 -2.45
CA GLU A 49 2.85 10.72 -2.62
C GLU A 49 2.71 12.11 -1.98
N SER A 50 1.52 12.71 -2.06
CA SER A 50 1.26 14.01 -1.43
C SER A 50 1.36 13.96 0.10
N HIS A 51 1.25 12.78 0.68
CA HIS A 51 1.41 12.56 2.12
C HIS A 51 2.80 12.01 2.48
N GLY A 52 3.73 12.06 1.55
CA GLY A 52 5.10 11.64 1.80
C GLY A 52 5.32 10.13 1.77
N VAL A 53 4.34 9.37 1.26
CA VAL A 53 4.46 7.92 1.14
C VAL A 53 5.17 7.59 -0.17
N LYS A 54 6.20 6.75 -0.10
CA LYS A 54 6.86 6.26 -1.30
C LYS A 54 6.00 5.19 -1.96
N THR A 55 5.95 5.22 -3.29
CA THR A 55 5.12 4.31 -4.06
C THR A 55 5.91 3.60 -5.15
N VAL A 56 5.40 2.45 -5.56
CA VAL A 56 5.81 1.77 -6.78
C VAL A 56 4.61 1.72 -7.70
N ASN A 57 4.77 2.21 -8.92
CA ASN A 57 3.70 2.31 -9.90
C ASN A 57 3.59 1.02 -10.70
N LYS A 58 2.49 0.30 -10.49
CA LYS A 58 2.13 -0.89 -11.27
C LYS A 58 0.74 -0.74 -11.89
N VAL A 59 0.44 0.49 -12.32
CA VAL A 59 -0.83 0.83 -12.97
C VAL A 59 -0.92 0.10 -14.32
N GLN A 60 -2.12 -0.36 -14.66
CA GLN A 60 -2.41 -1.13 -15.87
C GLN A 60 -1.63 -2.46 -15.94
N LEU A 61 -1.53 -3.13 -14.82
CA LEU A 61 -0.80 -4.39 -14.71
C LEU A 61 -1.40 -5.51 -15.54
N GLY A 62 -2.73 -5.62 -15.56
CA GLY A 62 -3.40 -6.69 -16.30
C GLY A 62 -4.90 -6.74 -16.05
N THR A 63 -5.49 -7.86 -16.42
CA THR A 63 -6.92 -8.13 -16.22
C THR A 63 -7.21 -8.47 -14.75
N THR A 64 -8.49 -8.65 -14.42
CA THR A 64 -8.90 -8.96 -13.05
C THR A 64 -8.16 -10.17 -12.45
N PRO A 65 -8.04 -11.32 -13.15
CA PRO A 65 -7.29 -12.44 -12.56
C PRO A 65 -5.83 -12.11 -12.28
N VAL A 66 -5.20 -11.32 -13.13
CA VAL A 66 -3.79 -10.93 -12.96
C VAL A 66 -3.61 -10.06 -11.72
N VAL A 67 -4.42 -9.00 -11.58
CA VAL A 67 -4.28 -8.09 -10.42
C VAL A 67 -4.73 -8.75 -9.12
N ARG A 68 -5.73 -9.64 -9.17
CA ARG A 68 -6.11 -10.43 -7.99
C ARG A 68 -4.99 -11.34 -7.54
N GLY A 69 -4.32 -12.00 -8.47
CA GLY A 69 -3.15 -12.81 -8.16
C GLY A 69 -2.02 -11.98 -7.57
N ALA A 70 -1.80 -10.80 -8.10
CA ALA A 70 -0.74 -9.90 -7.62
C ALA A 70 -1.02 -9.41 -6.19
N ILE A 71 -2.27 -9.06 -5.87
CA ILE A 71 -2.58 -8.57 -4.53
C ILE A 71 -2.52 -9.70 -3.49
N THR A 72 -2.97 -10.89 -3.83
CA THR A 72 -2.93 -12.02 -2.91
C THR A 72 -1.53 -12.55 -2.68
N SER A 73 -0.63 -12.40 -3.65
CA SER A 73 0.77 -12.82 -3.53
C SER A 73 1.68 -11.77 -2.90
N GLY A 74 1.18 -10.55 -2.69
CA GLY A 74 1.99 -9.46 -2.15
C GLY A 74 2.75 -8.66 -3.18
N GLU A 75 2.54 -8.91 -4.48
CA GLU A 75 3.13 -8.10 -5.53
C GLU A 75 2.48 -6.73 -5.68
N LEU A 76 1.24 -6.60 -5.22
CA LEU A 76 0.54 -5.34 -5.08
C LEU A 76 0.08 -5.18 -3.65
N ASP A 77 0.00 -3.94 -3.17
CA ASP A 77 -0.57 -3.62 -1.87
C ASP A 77 -1.98 -3.06 -1.99
N ILE A 78 -2.30 -2.40 -3.10
CA ILE A 78 -3.60 -1.77 -3.30
C ILE A 78 -3.90 -1.64 -4.80
N TYR A 79 -5.15 -1.82 -5.16
CA TYR A 79 -5.65 -1.46 -6.48
C TYR A 79 -7.16 -1.15 -6.41
N PRO A 80 -7.70 -0.30 -7.32
CA PRO A 80 -9.13 -0.02 -7.35
C PRO A 80 -9.91 -1.17 -8.00
N GLU A 81 -11.02 -1.56 -7.37
CA GLU A 81 -11.89 -2.61 -7.86
C GLU A 81 -13.35 -2.21 -7.72
N TYR A 82 -14.21 -2.82 -8.49
CA TYR A 82 -15.65 -2.59 -8.43
C TYR A 82 -16.32 -3.72 -7.67
N THR A 83 -17.31 -3.38 -6.85
CA THR A 83 -18.03 -4.36 -6.02
C THR A 83 -18.73 -5.42 -6.86
N GLY A 84 -19.19 -5.06 -8.07
CA GLY A 84 -19.82 -6.02 -8.97
C GLY A 84 -18.94 -7.19 -9.38
N ASN A 85 -17.61 -7.03 -9.28
CA ASN A 85 -16.68 -8.10 -9.60
C ASN A 85 -16.48 -9.08 -8.43
N GLY A 86 -17.04 -8.78 -7.27
CA GLY A 86 -16.90 -9.64 -6.10
C GLY A 86 -17.38 -11.06 -6.30
N ALA A 87 -18.43 -11.23 -7.11
CA ALA A 87 -18.96 -12.56 -7.43
C ALA A 87 -17.91 -13.46 -8.09
N PHE A 88 -17.05 -12.90 -8.92
CA PHE A 88 -15.98 -13.65 -9.56
C PHE A 88 -14.93 -14.13 -8.58
N PHE A 89 -14.61 -13.31 -7.57
CA PHE A 89 -13.57 -13.64 -6.60
C PHE A 89 -14.03 -14.69 -5.61
N PHE A 90 -15.26 -14.57 -5.16
CA PHE A 90 -15.80 -15.39 -4.08
C PHE A 90 -16.70 -16.51 -4.61
N LYS A 91 -16.88 -16.58 -5.92
CA LYS A 91 -17.73 -17.58 -6.57
C LYS A 91 -19.15 -17.60 -6.04
N ASP A 92 -19.69 -16.42 -5.72
CA ASP A 92 -21.06 -16.24 -5.28
C ASP A 92 -21.91 -15.84 -6.46
N GLU A 93 -22.60 -16.80 -7.06
CA GLU A 93 -23.39 -16.62 -8.26
C GLU A 93 -24.73 -15.93 -8.01
N ASN A 94 -25.10 -15.75 -6.77
CA ASN A 94 -26.37 -15.10 -6.41
C ASN A 94 -26.27 -13.59 -6.31
N ASP A 95 -25.07 -13.09 -6.37
CA ASP A 95 -24.84 -11.63 -6.31
C ASP A 95 -24.75 -10.99 -7.72
#